data_583138410e5ba5c164f20cb7b1068a73
#
_entry.id   583138410e5ba5c164f20cb7b1068a73
#
_cell.length_a   1.000
_cell.length_b   1.000
_cell.length_c   1.000
_cell.angle_alpha   90.00
_cell.angle_beta   90.00
_cell.angle_gamma   90.00
#
_symmetry.space_group_name_H-M   'P 1'
#
loop_
_entity.id
_entity.type
_entity.pdbx_description
1 polymer ?
#
loop_
_entity_poly.entity_id
_entity_poly.type
_entity_poly.pdbx_seq_one_letter_code
_entity_poly.pdbx_strand_id
1 'polypeptide(L)'
;VDDVRVALIKLAERTCAIRAVKEADDEKRQRVAREVFDIYAPLAHRLGIGHIKWELEDLSFRYLEPEQYKQIAKLLHERRMDREQYINEVMGQLREELEATGIKADISGRAKHIYSIWRKMQRKGLQFSQIYDVRAVRVLVPEVRDCYTALGIVHTLWRHIPKEFDDYI
;
A
#
# COMPACT_ATOMS: atom_id res chain seq x y z
N VAL A 1 5.27 -22.44 17.59
CA VAL A 1 6.33 -21.50 18.09
C VAL A 1 5.73 -20.81 19.30
N ASP A 2 6.28 -21.10 20.48
CA ASP A 2 5.73 -20.59 21.75
C ASP A 2 6.13 -19.12 22.04
N ASP A 3 7.03 -18.55 21.23
CA ASP A 3 7.50 -17.18 21.38
C ASP A 3 7.38 -16.40 20.06
N VAL A 4 6.54 -15.36 20.07
CA VAL A 4 6.30 -14.48 18.89
C VAL A 4 7.60 -13.79 18.41
N ARG A 5 8.58 -13.58 19.25
CA ARG A 5 9.88 -12.98 18.88
C ARG A 5 10.62 -13.82 17.85
N VAL A 6 10.49 -15.16 17.90
CA VAL A 6 11.06 -16.05 16.87
C VAL A 6 10.43 -15.80 15.50
N ALA A 7 9.12 -15.56 15.44
CA ALA A 7 8.44 -15.22 14.21
C ALA A 7 8.93 -13.87 13.62
N LEU A 8 9.16 -12.87 14.49
CA LEU A 8 9.71 -11.57 14.07
C LEU A 8 11.13 -11.68 13.53
N ILE A 9 11.99 -12.46 14.20
CA ILE A 9 13.37 -12.73 13.72
C ILE A 9 13.33 -13.42 12.35
N LYS A 10 12.46 -14.42 12.17
CA LYS A 10 12.30 -15.13 10.90
C LYS A 10 11.75 -14.23 9.80
N LEU A 11 10.82 -13.34 10.10
CA LEU A 11 10.34 -12.33 9.16
C LEU A 11 11.48 -11.40 8.72
N ALA A 12 12.29 -10.90 9.64
CA ALA A 12 13.44 -10.05 9.32
C ALA A 12 14.45 -10.79 8.43
N GLU A 13 14.81 -12.05 8.80
CA GLU A 13 15.70 -12.91 8.02
C GLU A 13 15.17 -13.09 6.58
N ARG A 14 13.89 -13.42 6.41
CA ARG A 14 13.29 -13.65 5.09
C ARG A 14 13.13 -12.38 4.28
N THR A 15 12.92 -11.26 4.93
CA THR A 15 12.93 -9.94 4.27
C THR A 15 14.32 -9.64 3.71
N CYS A 16 15.37 -9.88 4.46
CA CYS A 16 16.75 -9.76 3.98
C CYS A 16 17.04 -10.74 2.84
N ALA A 17 16.60 -12.00 2.97
CA ALA A 17 16.81 -13.03 1.97
C ALA A 17 16.18 -12.68 0.62
N ILE A 18 14.92 -12.22 0.60
CA ILE A 18 14.25 -11.86 -0.67
C ILE A 18 14.82 -10.59 -1.30
N ARG A 19 15.36 -9.68 -0.52
CA ARG A 19 16.11 -8.51 -1.05
C ARG A 19 17.41 -8.92 -1.71
N ALA A 20 18.13 -9.86 -1.08
CA ALA A 20 19.44 -10.34 -1.55
C ALA A 20 19.37 -11.32 -2.73
N VAL A 21 18.21 -11.98 -2.97
CA VAL A 21 18.09 -13.03 -3.97
C VAL A 21 18.18 -12.53 -5.42
N LYS A 22 18.25 -11.22 -5.64
CA LYS A 22 18.34 -10.57 -6.95
C LYS A 22 19.49 -11.12 -7.81
N GLU A 23 20.63 -11.43 -7.19
CA GLU A 23 21.85 -11.92 -7.85
C GLU A 23 21.89 -13.46 -8.00
N ALA A 24 20.90 -14.16 -7.47
CA ALA A 24 20.82 -15.61 -7.59
C ALA A 24 20.25 -16.05 -8.95
N ASP A 25 20.40 -17.34 -9.26
CA ASP A 25 19.75 -17.96 -10.41
C ASP A 25 18.21 -17.93 -10.32
N ASP A 26 17.55 -18.16 -11.43
CA ASP A 26 16.08 -18.08 -11.53
C ASP A 26 15.38 -19.12 -10.63
N GLU A 27 15.91 -20.30 -10.52
CA GLU A 27 15.32 -21.38 -9.70
C GLU A 27 15.30 -20.98 -8.23
N LYS A 28 16.44 -20.49 -7.73
CA LYS A 28 16.56 -20.02 -6.34
C LYS A 28 15.69 -18.79 -6.08
N ARG A 29 15.66 -17.84 -7.02
CA ARG A 29 14.78 -16.66 -6.92
C ARG A 29 13.31 -17.05 -6.79
N GLN A 30 12.84 -17.95 -7.66
CA GLN A 30 11.46 -18.42 -7.64
C GLN A 30 11.10 -19.21 -6.39
N ARG A 31 12.00 -20.08 -5.93
CA ARG A 31 11.80 -20.85 -4.70
C ARG A 31 11.67 -19.93 -3.48
N VAL A 32 12.60 -18.99 -3.31
CA VAL A 32 12.56 -18.03 -2.20
C VAL A 32 11.32 -17.13 -2.29
N ALA A 33 11.00 -16.64 -3.49
CA ALA A 33 9.82 -15.80 -3.69
C ALA A 33 8.52 -16.53 -3.34
N ARG A 34 8.39 -17.79 -3.73
CA ARG A 34 7.21 -18.63 -3.42
C ARG A 34 7.09 -18.87 -1.92
N GLU A 35 8.18 -19.28 -1.26
CA GLU A 35 8.21 -19.46 0.20
C GLU A 35 7.80 -18.17 0.94
N VAL A 36 8.36 -17.03 0.55
CA VAL A 36 8.05 -15.73 1.15
C VAL A 36 6.60 -15.35 0.93
N PHE A 37 6.08 -15.56 -0.27
CA PHE A 37 4.71 -15.21 -0.63
C PHE A 37 3.67 -16.06 0.09
N ASP A 38 3.90 -17.38 0.17
CA ASP A 38 2.93 -18.34 0.69
C ASP A 38 2.93 -18.39 2.23
N ILE A 39 4.06 -18.09 2.87
CA ILE A 39 4.23 -18.25 4.32
C ILE A 39 4.44 -16.91 5.02
N TYR A 40 5.45 -16.15 4.62
CA TYR A 40 5.90 -15.00 5.42
C TYR A 40 5.09 -13.72 5.20
N ALA A 41 4.58 -13.49 4.00
CA ALA A 41 3.68 -12.36 3.76
C ALA A 41 2.34 -12.51 4.51
N PRO A 42 1.68 -13.70 4.53
CA PRO A 42 0.53 -13.95 5.40
C PRO A 42 0.86 -13.87 6.89
N LEU A 43 2.03 -14.31 7.32
CA LEU A 43 2.47 -14.20 8.71
C LEU A 43 2.61 -12.72 9.13
N ALA A 44 3.26 -11.90 8.30
CA ALA A 44 3.37 -10.47 8.53
C ALA A 44 2.00 -9.78 8.61
N HIS A 45 1.06 -10.24 7.78
CA HIS A 45 -0.33 -9.76 7.83
C HIS A 45 -1.02 -10.07 9.16
N ARG A 46 -0.90 -11.32 9.64
CA ARG A 46 -1.48 -11.74 10.93
C ARG A 46 -0.88 -11.02 12.14
N LEU A 47 0.41 -10.66 12.05
CA LEU A 47 1.11 -9.89 13.09
C LEU A 47 0.85 -8.37 12.99
N GLY A 48 0.06 -7.91 12.02
CA GLY A 48 -0.24 -6.50 11.83
C GLY A 48 0.91 -5.67 11.26
N ILE A 49 2.00 -6.31 10.77
CA ILE A 49 3.19 -5.63 10.26
C ILE A 49 3.00 -5.31 8.77
N GLY A 50 2.13 -4.34 8.48
CA GLY A 50 1.68 -4.05 7.13
C GLY A 50 2.80 -3.66 6.16
N HIS A 51 3.79 -2.88 6.60
CA HIS A 51 4.91 -2.46 5.74
C HIS A 51 5.77 -3.64 5.27
N ILE A 52 6.08 -4.59 6.15
CA ILE A 52 6.81 -5.81 5.78
C ILE A 52 5.95 -6.68 4.86
N LYS A 53 4.67 -6.88 5.20
CA LYS A 53 3.75 -7.64 4.34
C LYS A 53 3.77 -7.11 2.90
N TRP A 54 3.59 -5.81 2.71
CA TRP A 54 3.53 -5.22 1.38
C TRP A 54 4.85 -5.35 0.63
N GLU A 55 5.97 -5.15 1.30
CA GLU A 55 7.29 -5.34 0.71
C GLU A 55 7.51 -6.80 0.27
N LEU A 56 7.17 -7.75 1.12
CA LEU A 56 7.29 -9.17 0.82
C LEU A 56 6.40 -9.57 -0.37
N GLU A 57 5.15 -9.09 -0.40
CA GLU A 57 4.22 -9.32 -1.52
C GLU A 57 4.77 -8.73 -2.84
N ASP A 58 5.25 -7.48 -2.85
CA ASP A 58 5.75 -6.84 -4.06
C ASP A 58 7.03 -7.48 -4.59
N LEU A 59 8.01 -7.80 -3.70
CA LEU A 59 9.24 -8.46 -4.10
C LEU A 59 8.99 -9.88 -4.61
N SER A 60 8.11 -10.63 -3.94
CA SER A 60 7.73 -11.97 -4.41
C SER A 60 7.03 -11.91 -5.77
N PHE A 61 6.06 -11.02 -5.92
CA PHE A 61 5.33 -10.83 -7.17
C PHE A 61 6.25 -10.46 -8.34
N ARG A 62 7.27 -9.63 -8.08
CA ARG A 62 8.28 -9.28 -9.09
C ARG A 62 9.02 -10.48 -9.65
N TYR A 63 9.27 -11.53 -8.84
CA TYR A 63 9.98 -12.74 -9.27
C TYR A 63 9.04 -13.84 -9.76
N LEU A 64 7.83 -13.95 -9.21
CA LEU A 64 6.86 -14.96 -9.61
C LEU A 64 6.12 -14.60 -10.89
N GLU A 65 5.78 -13.33 -11.08
CA GLU A 65 5.01 -12.80 -12.20
C GLU A 65 5.69 -11.57 -12.82
N PRO A 66 6.92 -11.71 -13.38
CA PRO A 66 7.75 -10.57 -13.77
C PRO A 66 7.12 -9.70 -14.86
N GLU A 67 6.37 -10.29 -15.80
CA GLU A 67 5.74 -9.53 -16.87
C GLU A 67 4.57 -8.67 -16.35
N GLN A 68 3.74 -9.24 -15.49
CA GLN A 68 2.63 -8.53 -14.85
C GLN A 68 3.17 -7.38 -13.96
N TYR A 69 4.23 -7.66 -13.20
CA TYR A 69 4.90 -6.65 -12.39
C TYR A 69 5.42 -5.48 -13.24
N LYS A 70 6.15 -5.77 -14.32
CA LYS A 70 6.70 -4.75 -15.23
C LYS A 70 5.60 -3.91 -15.89
N GLN A 71 4.51 -4.56 -16.34
CA GLN A 71 3.39 -3.88 -16.96
C GLN A 71 2.77 -2.84 -16.01
N ILE A 72 2.47 -3.23 -14.77
CA ILE A 72 1.87 -2.32 -13.79
C ILE A 72 2.89 -1.25 -13.36
N ALA A 73 4.15 -1.61 -13.16
CA ALA A 73 5.21 -0.66 -12.84
C ALA A 73 5.36 0.42 -13.91
N LYS A 74 5.30 0.05 -15.20
CA LYS A 74 5.34 0.98 -16.33
C LYS A 74 4.15 1.93 -16.31
N LEU A 75 2.93 1.42 -16.15
CA LEU A 75 1.70 2.24 -16.08
C LEU A 75 1.71 3.21 -14.88
N LEU A 76 2.29 2.79 -13.76
CA LEU A 76 2.49 3.65 -12.60
C LEU A 76 3.53 4.74 -12.86
N HIS A 77 4.62 4.41 -13.58
CA HIS A 77 5.69 5.35 -13.89
C HIS A 77 5.22 6.43 -14.87
N GLU A 78 4.51 6.06 -15.93
CA GLU A 78 3.98 6.98 -16.94
C GLU A 78 3.05 8.06 -16.34
N ARG A 79 2.42 7.77 -15.21
CA ARG A 79 1.54 8.69 -14.50
C ARG A 79 2.17 9.32 -13.25
N ARG A 80 3.47 9.17 -13.06
CA ARG A 80 4.14 9.56 -11.81
C ARG A 80 4.08 11.06 -11.57
N MET A 81 4.45 11.87 -12.54
CA MET A 81 4.54 13.33 -12.40
C MET A 81 3.17 13.94 -12.09
N ASP A 82 2.15 13.63 -12.91
CA ASP A 82 0.79 14.11 -12.68
C ASP A 82 0.24 13.68 -11.33
N ARG A 83 0.64 12.49 -10.88
CA ARG A 83 0.17 11.90 -9.63
C ARG A 83 0.81 12.55 -8.42
N GLU A 84 2.10 12.85 -8.44
CA GLU A 84 2.82 13.52 -7.35
C GLU A 84 2.31 14.96 -7.17
N GLN A 85 2.14 15.70 -8.27
CA GLN A 85 1.60 17.04 -8.23
C GLN A 85 0.18 17.06 -7.64
N TYR A 86 -0.72 16.22 -8.16
CA TYR A 86 -2.09 16.11 -7.66
C TYR A 86 -2.16 15.76 -6.16
N ILE A 87 -1.34 14.80 -5.69
CA ILE A 87 -1.32 14.43 -4.27
C ILE A 87 -0.84 15.60 -3.42
N ASN A 88 0.16 16.35 -3.86
CA ASN A 88 0.67 17.51 -3.14
C ASN A 88 -0.38 18.62 -3.04
N GLU A 89 -1.13 18.87 -4.11
CA GLU A 89 -2.25 19.84 -4.11
C GLU A 89 -3.34 19.40 -3.13
N VAL A 90 -3.77 18.13 -3.17
CA VAL A 90 -4.77 17.57 -2.24
C VAL A 90 -4.30 17.66 -0.79
N MET A 91 -3.03 17.32 -0.52
CA MET A 91 -2.47 17.40 0.83
C MET A 91 -2.39 18.85 1.33
N GLY A 92 -2.09 19.81 0.45
CA GLY A 92 -2.08 21.23 0.77
C GLY A 92 -3.46 21.72 1.20
N GLN A 93 -4.48 21.47 0.38
CA GLN A 93 -5.86 21.84 0.68
C GLN A 93 -6.37 21.20 1.99
N LEU A 94 -6.11 19.91 2.19
CA LEU A 94 -6.49 19.24 3.43
C LEU A 94 -5.81 19.83 4.67
N ARG A 95 -4.55 20.23 4.55
CA ARG A 95 -3.80 20.83 5.66
C ARG A 95 -4.41 22.17 6.03
N GLU A 96 -4.68 23.04 5.07
CA GLU A 96 -5.28 24.34 5.29
C GLU A 96 -6.65 24.23 5.99
N GLU A 97 -7.52 23.34 5.51
CA GLU A 97 -8.85 23.16 6.09
C GLU A 97 -8.82 22.54 7.49
N LEU A 98 -7.95 21.57 7.73
CA LEU A 98 -7.80 20.94 9.06
C LEU A 98 -7.22 21.93 10.08
N GLU A 99 -6.22 22.73 9.68
CA GLU A 99 -5.66 23.79 10.53
C GLU A 99 -6.71 24.85 10.87
N ALA A 100 -7.56 25.24 9.91
CA ALA A 100 -8.66 26.18 10.14
C ALA A 100 -9.69 25.68 11.17
N THR A 101 -9.85 24.36 11.31
CA THR A 101 -10.70 23.74 12.34
C THR A 101 -9.97 23.46 13.65
N GLY A 102 -8.68 23.78 13.74
CA GLY A 102 -7.85 23.57 14.94
C GLY A 102 -7.40 22.11 15.13
N ILE A 103 -7.58 21.23 14.13
CA ILE A 103 -7.16 19.83 14.20
C ILE A 103 -5.70 19.70 13.77
N LYS A 104 -4.87 19.18 14.68
CA LYS A 104 -3.49 18.80 14.35
C LYS A 104 -3.48 17.45 13.66
N ALA A 105 -3.19 17.42 12.35
CA ALA A 105 -3.13 16.21 11.56
C ALA A 105 -1.75 16.00 10.94
N ASP A 106 -1.30 14.74 10.93
CA ASP A 106 -0.17 14.33 10.08
C ASP A 106 -0.73 13.81 8.76
N ILE A 107 -0.40 14.52 7.66
CA ILE A 107 -0.93 14.24 6.33
C ILE A 107 0.20 13.77 5.44
N SER A 108 0.06 12.55 4.91
CA SER A 108 1.05 11.93 4.05
C SER A 108 0.44 11.27 2.82
N GLY A 109 1.14 11.39 1.68
CA GLY A 109 0.81 10.66 0.47
C GLY A 109 1.16 9.17 0.62
N ARG A 110 0.28 8.28 0.20
CA ARG A 110 0.50 6.84 0.21
C ARG A 110 0.50 6.29 -1.21
N ALA A 111 1.64 5.76 -1.64
CA ALA A 111 1.69 4.95 -2.85
C ALA A 111 1.08 3.57 -2.60
N LYS A 112 0.22 3.12 -3.51
CA LYS A 112 -0.31 1.76 -3.45
C LYS A 112 0.71 0.79 -4.05
N HIS A 113 0.92 -0.34 -3.40
CA HIS A 113 1.85 -1.38 -3.80
C HIS A 113 1.38 -2.09 -5.08
N ILE A 114 2.33 -2.48 -5.94
CA ILE A 114 2.08 -3.06 -7.28
C ILE A 114 1.24 -4.33 -7.16
N TYR A 115 1.60 -5.24 -6.26
CA TYR A 115 0.82 -6.45 -6.03
C TYR A 115 -0.61 -6.16 -5.57
N SER A 116 -0.82 -5.16 -4.71
CA SER A 116 -2.16 -4.78 -4.26
C SER A 116 -3.04 -4.25 -5.39
N ILE A 117 -2.44 -3.54 -6.36
CA ILE A 117 -3.12 -3.08 -7.58
C ILE A 117 -3.51 -4.28 -8.43
N TRP A 118 -2.55 -5.15 -8.75
CA TRP A 118 -2.78 -6.34 -9.54
C TRP A 118 -3.88 -7.22 -8.95
N ARG A 119 -3.80 -7.49 -7.65
CA ARG A 119 -4.80 -8.29 -6.93
C ARG A 119 -6.21 -7.66 -7.02
N LYS A 120 -6.32 -6.33 -6.92
CA LYS A 120 -7.62 -5.63 -7.08
C LYS A 120 -8.14 -5.78 -8.52
N MET A 121 -7.26 -5.62 -9.51
CA MET A 121 -7.60 -5.84 -10.92
C MET A 121 -8.15 -7.25 -11.16
N GLN A 122 -7.45 -8.27 -10.68
CA GLN A 122 -7.87 -9.67 -10.84
C GLN A 122 -9.20 -9.95 -10.12
N ARG A 123 -9.32 -9.54 -8.86
CA ARG A 123 -10.52 -9.80 -8.06
C ARG A 123 -11.79 -9.14 -8.60
N LYS A 124 -11.67 -7.92 -9.11
CA LYS A 124 -12.81 -7.12 -9.61
C LYS A 124 -12.95 -7.17 -11.13
N GLY A 125 -12.05 -7.82 -11.88
CA GLY A 125 -12.06 -7.84 -13.34
C GLY A 125 -11.84 -6.45 -13.97
N LEU A 126 -11.06 -5.57 -13.31
CA LEU A 126 -10.89 -4.18 -13.72
C LEU A 126 -9.59 -3.98 -14.51
N GLN A 127 -9.63 -3.06 -15.46
CA GLN A 127 -8.43 -2.53 -16.09
C GLN A 127 -7.72 -1.54 -15.16
N PHE A 128 -6.42 -1.32 -15.37
CA PHE A 128 -5.63 -0.38 -14.56
C PHE A 128 -6.23 1.05 -14.55
N SER A 129 -6.79 1.50 -15.66
CA SER A 129 -7.44 2.82 -15.78
C SER A 129 -8.68 2.99 -14.90
N GLN A 130 -9.27 1.88 -14.46
CA GLN A 130 -10.46 1.84 -13.59
C GLN A 130 -10.11 1.72 -12.10
N ILE A 131 -8.81 1.68 -11.77
CA ILE A 131 -8.34 1.68 -10.38
C ILE A 131 -8.14 3.13 -9.92
N TYR A 132 -9.09 3.65 -9.15
CA TYR A 132 -9.03 5.03 -8.63
C TYR A 132 -8.07 5.18 -7.45
N ASP A 133 -7.93 4.15 -6.62
CA ASP A 133 -7.18 4.15 -5.37
C ASP A 133 -5.68 3.83 -5.51
N VAL A 134 -5.11 4.07 -6.69
CA VAL A 134 -3.63 4.09 -6.89
C VAL A 134 -2.99 5.31 -6.24
N ARG A 135 -3.81 6.32 -5.92
CA ARG A 135 -3.45 7.54 -5.19
C ARG A 135 -4.21 7.52 -3.89
N ALA A 136 -3.52 7.68 -2.78
CA ALA A 136 -4.15 7.77 -1.48
C ALA A 136 -3.44 8.81 -0.63
N VAL A 137 -4.21 9.50 0.19
CA VAL A 137 -3.70 10.36 1.24
C VAL A 137 -4.09 9.72 2.57
N ARG A 138 -3.16 9.71 3.51
CA ARG A 138 -3.39 9.29 4.88
C ARG A 138 -3.41 10.52 5.76
N VAL A 139 -4.46 10.64 6.56
CA VAL A 139 -4.61 11.68 7.58
C VAL A 139 -4.61 10.99 8.93
N LEU A 140 -3.62 11.27 9.76
CA LEU A 140 -3.53 10.78 11.13
C LEU A 140 -3.90 11.91 12.06
N VAL A 141 -4.88 11.68 12.93
CA VAL A 141 -5.40 12.64 13.89
C VAL A 141 -5.36 12.06 15.31
N PRO A 142 -5.33 12.92 16.37
CA PRO A 142 -5.16 12.46 17.74
C PRO A 142 -6.34 11.64 18.29
N GLU A 143 -7.58 11.99 17.90
CA GLU A 143 -8.78 11.42 18.49
C GLU A 143 -9.75 10.87 17.43
N VAL A 144 -10.57 9.89 17.81
CA VAL A 144 -11.57 9.27 16.92
C VAL A 144 -12.57 10.30 16.40
N ARG A 145 -13.02 11.24 17.24
CA ARG A 145 -13.92 12.33 16.81
C ARG A 145 -13.32 13.18 15.68
N ASP A 146 -11.99 13.38 15.69
CA ASP A 146 -11.29 14.15 14.69
C ASP A 146 -11.25 13.40 13.34
N CYS A 147 -11.30 12.06 13.34
CA CYS A 147 -11.47 11.27 12.11
C CYS A 147 -12.77 11.63 11.39
N TYR A 148 -13.88 11.71 12.10
CA TYR A 148 -15.17 12.07 11.50
C TYR A 148 -15.24 13.54 11.08
N THR A 149 -14.57 14.43 11.81
CA THR A 149 -14.46 15.84 11.41
C THR A 149 -13.63 15.95 10.12
N ALA A 150 -12.50 15.27 10.04
CA ALA A 150 -11.69 15.22 8.82
C ALA A 150 -12.46 14.61 7.64
N LEU A 151 -13.26 13.55 7.86
CA LEU A 151 -14.13 12.96 6.85
C LEU A 151 -15.17 13.97 6.34
N GLY A 152 -15.78 14.76 7.24
CA GLY A 152 -16.72 15.83 6.89
C GLY A 152 -16.07 16.89 6.01
N ILE A 153 -14.85 17.32 6.33
CA ILE A 153 -14.06 18.24 5.52
C ILE A 153 -13.79 17.65 4.13
N VAL A 154 -13.33 16.39 4.06
CA VAL A 154 -13.10 15.70 2.79
C VAL A 154 -14.35 15.68 1.92
N HIS A 155 -15.52 15.40 2.49
CA HIS A 155 -16.80 15.38 1.76
C HIS A 155 -17.28 16.78 1.34
N THR A 156 -16.80 17.82 1.99
CA THR A 156 -17.07 19.20 1.59
C THR A 156 -16.19 19.61 0.41
N LEU A 157 -14.92 19.20 0.41
CA LEU A 157 -13.96 19.52 -0.66
C LEU A 157 -14.17 18.67 -1.91
N TRP A 158 -14.49 17.39 -1.75
CA TRP A 158 -14.61 16.46 -2.87
C TRP A 158 -15.84 15.56 -2.77
N ARG A 159 -16.45 15.33 -3.92
CA ARG A 159 -17.57 14.40 -4.01
C ARG A 159 -17.09 12.97 -3.88
N HIS A 160 -17.68 12.19 -2.96
CA HIS A 160 -17.35 10.78 -2.80
C HIS A 160 -17.82 9.94 -4.02
N ILE A 161 -17.11 8.84 -4.27
CA ILE A 161 -17.51 7.85 -5.27
C ILE A 161 -18.50 6.88 -4.62
N PRO A 162 -19.73 6.75 -5.13
CA PRO A 162 -20.73 5.85 -4.53
C PRO A 162 -20.22 4.41 -4.43
N LYS A 163 -20.48 3.76 -3.28
CA LYS A 163 -20.09 2.36 -2.99
C LYS A 163 -18.57 2.10 -2.86
N GLU A 164 -17.74 3.13 -2.77
CA GLU A 164 -16.30 2.99 -2.52
C GLU A 164 -15.90 3.56 -1.13
N PHE A 165 -16.88 3.82 -0.25
CA PHE A 165 -16.66 4.24 1.12
C PHE A 165 -16.80 3.04 2.07
N ASP A 166 -15.78 2.83 2.90
CA ASP A 166 -15.75 1.83 3.95
C ASP A 166 -15.42 2.53 5.28
N ASP A 167 -16.24 2.33 6.31
CA ASP A 167 -16.00 2.82 7.67
C ASP A 167 -15.40 1.70 8.53
N TYR A 168 -14.20 1.94 9.06
CA TYR A 168 -13.47 1.02 9.95
C TYR A 168 -13.10 1.68 11.30
N ILE A 169 -13.70 2.81 11.65
CA ILE A 169 -13.41 3.60 12.85
C ILE A 169 -14.10 3.01 14.09
#